data_88a93fc83fa5d286a980b990ab3d3c57
#
_entry.id   88a93fc83fa5d286a980b990ab3d3c57
#
_cell.length_a   1.000
_cell.length_b   1.000
_cell.length_c   1.000
_cell.angle_alpha   90.00
_cell.angle_beta   90.00
_cell.angle_gamma   90.00
#
_symmetry.space_group_name_H-M   'P 1'
#
loop_
_entity.id
_entity.type
_entity.pdbx_description
1 polymer ?
#
loop_
_entity_poly.entity_id
_entity_poly.type
_entity_poly.pdbx_seq_one_letter_code
_entity_poly.pdbx_strand_id
1 'polypeptide(L)'
;MPQPPLPTLVRDLVRLVVTVMDEIRPRLLQAALSGERSESRNHRHADNFLSQHDLWMHERYRELLSKIIPSYVYASEEADPQIIGDDPDPDLCVLVDPLDTSELAVRALYGYTHVLVYSRQLARPIAAVVGDIFHHVQIYLAARDTTGGEHAFALTRDGTPHPLHLTRTVPLSQALVTNYLMKPAERFHPLTQQTRLLQELGQLSPEGGRRGRLGVDFGSVGLCHIAAGFTDAMIEFAKGFAIWDLAPGHYILNAANGVVLDLQGQPIPLDYRFDTVTDIGKAMNQRRTFIAASSLPLAETILHTLQKT
;
A
#
# COMPACT_ATOMS: atom_id res chain seq x y z
N MET A 1 -14.57 18.89 -15.93
CA MET A 1 -15.91 18.42 -15.48
C MET A 1 -15.90 18.42 -13.96
N PRO A 2 -17.01 18.73 -13.26
CA PRO A 2 -17.05 18.58 -11.82
C PRO A 2 -16.83 17.11 -11.47
N GLN A 3 -16.00 16.87 -10.46
CA GLN A 3 -15.70 15.51 -10.00
C GLN A 3 -16.96 14.88 -9.39
N PRO A 4 -17.23 13.59 -9.63
CA PRO A 4 -18.34 12.92 -8.97
C PRO A 4 -18.10 12.92 -7.44
N PRO A 5 -19.16 13.07 -6.64
CA PRO A 5 -19.03 12.99 -5.20
C PRO A 5 -18.54 11.58 -4.80
N LEU A 6 -17.61 11.51 -3.84
CA LEU A 6 -17.13 10.24 -3.31
C LEU A 6 -18.31 9.40 -2.78
N PRO A 7 -18.35 8.09 -3.07
CA PRO A 7 -19.32 7.16 -2.50
C PRO A 7 -19.37 7.26 -0.97
N THR A 8 -20.53 7.00 -0.37
CA THR A 8 -20.72 7.09 1.09
C THR A 8 -19.73 6.17 1.82
N LEU A 9 -19.60 4.93 1.37
CA LEU A 9 -18.63 3.98 1.95
C LEU A 9 -17.22 4.56 2.02
N VAL A 10 -16.75 5.20 0.94
CA VAL A 10 -15.38 5.76 0.91
C VAL A 10 -15.23 6.92 1.88
N ARG A 11 -16.23 7.80 1.98
CA ARG A 11 -16.23 8.91 2.96
C ARG A 11 -16.18 8.40 4.40
N ASP A 12 -16.92 7.32 4.68
CA ASP A 12 -16.95 6.73 6.02
C ASP A 12 -15.64 6.00 6.33
N LEU A 13 -15.03 5.31 5.36
CA LEU A 13 -13.69 4.73 5.50
C LEU A 13 -12.61 5.80 5.73
N VAL A 14 -12.65 6.93 5.01
CA VAL A 14 -11.72 8.05 5.25
C VAL A 14 -11.87 8.57 6.69
N ARG A 15 -13.10 8.80 7.16
CA ARG A 15 -13.35 9.24 8.55
C ARG A 15 -12.82 8.22 9.56
N LEU A 16 -13.04 6.94 9.30
CA LEU A 16 -12.53 5.85 10.15
C LEU A 16 -11.01 5.89 10.22
N VAL A 17 -10.32 5.91 9.08
CA VAL A 17 -8.85 5.95 9.02
C VAL A 17 -8.31 7.20 9.73
N VAL A 18 -8.87 8.39 9.49
CA VAL A 18 -8.48 9.63 10.17
C VAL A 18 -8.67 9.49 11.70
N THR A 19 -9.79 8.91 12.14
CA THR A 19 -10.06 8.68 13.58
C THR A 19 -8.98 7.77 14.19
N VAL A 20 -8.67 6.65 13.55
CA VAL A 20 -7.63 5.72 14.04
C VAL A 20 -6.26 6.40 14.09
N MET A 21 -5.90 7.15 13.04
CA MET A 21 -4.63 7.89 12.99
C MET A 21 -4.52 8.95 14.09
N ASP A 22 -5.59 9.71 14.35
CA ASP A 22 -5.59 10.74 15.38
C ASP A 22 -5.53 10.16 16.80
N GLU A 23 -6.14 8.99 17.02
CA GLU A 23 -6.07 8.29 18.30
C GLU A 23 -4.71 7.60 18.55
N ILE A 24 -4.06 7.05 17.50
CA ILE A 24 -2.78 6.34 17.65
C ILE A 24 -1.56 7.26 17.68
N ARG A 25 -1.57 8.36 16.93
CA ARG A 25 -0.42 9.26 16.79
C ARG A 25 0.16 9.73 18.12
N PRO A 26 -0.61 10.23 19.12
CA PRO A 26 -0.06 10.64 20.40
C PRO A 26 0.57 9.48 21.17
N ARG A 27 0.05 8.26 21.04
CA ARG A 27 0.62 7.05 21.69
C ARG A 27 1.97 6.68 21.09
N LEU A 28 2.08 6.70 19.76
CA LEU A 28 3.34 6.44 19.05
C LEU A 28 4.40 7.50 19.35
N LEU A 29 4.02 8.78 19.42
CA LEU A 29 4.92 9.86 19.83
C LEU A 29 5.40 9.68 21.26
N GLN A 30 4.53 9.30 22.18
CA GLN A 30 4.90 9.01 23.55
C GLN A 30 5.87 7.83 23.63
N ALA A 31 5.58 6.71 22.93
CA ALA A 31 6.46 5.55 22.87
C ALA A 31 7.85 5.90 22.33
N ALA A 32 7.92 6.70 21.26
CA ALA A 32 9.18 7.17 20.69
C ALA A 32 10.00 8.00 21.67
N LEU A 33 9.36 8.94 22.38
CA LEU A 33 10.02 9.86 23.32
C LEU A 33 10.43 9.18 24.63
N SER A 34 9.67 8.19 25.11
CA SER A 34 10.01 7.41 26.31
C SER A 34 11.04 6.30 26.04
N GLY A 35 11.25 5.93 24.77
CA GLY A 35 12.06 4.79 24.37
C GLY A 35 11.36 3.43 24.57
N GLU A 36 10.08 3.43 24.95
CA GLU A 36 9.27 2.22 25.10
C GLU A 36 8.76 1.74 23.73
N ARG A 37 9.30 0.65 23.24
CA ARG A 37 8.90 0.10 21.93
C ARG A 37 7.71 -0.83 22.00
N SER A 38 7.31 -1.25 23.21
CA SER A 38 6.18 -2.16 23.47
C SER A 38 6.18 -3.41 22.55
N GLU A 39 7.37 -3.92 22.23
CA GLU A 39 7.56 -5.07 21.36
C GLU A 39 6.95 -6.33 21.98
N SER A 40 6.20 -7.05 21.17
CA SER A 40 5.59 -8.34 21.51
C SER A 40 6.11 -9.43 20.56
N ARG A 41 6.08 -10.69 21.02
CA ARG A 41 6.44 -11.80 20.16
C ARG A 41 5.37 -11.98 19.08
N ASN A 42 5.79 -11.87 17.81
CA ASN A 42 4.92 -12.13 16.68
C ASN A 42 4.86 -13.67 16.44
N HIS A 43 3.70 -14.28 16.73
CA HIS A 43 3.49 -15.72 16.54
C HIS A 43 3.05 -16.07 15.11
N ARG A 44 2.55 -15.11 14.34
CA ARG A 44 2.10 -15.30 12.96
C ARG A 44 3.24 -15.10 11.95
N HIS A 45 4.05 -14.07 12.19
CA HIS A 45 5.14 -13.65 11.31
C HIS A 45 6.41 -13.44 12.12
N ALA A 46 7.15 -14.53 12.35
CA ALA A 46 8.31 -14.56 13.26
C ALA A 46 9.38 -13.47 12.97
N ASP A 47 9.48 -13.03 11.72
CA ASP A 47 10.43 -12.01 11.27
C ASP A 47 9.88 -10.57 11.28
N ASN A 48 8.60 -10.40 11.62
CA ASN A 48 7.97 -9.08 11.67
C ASN A 48 7.92 -8.57 13.11
N PHE A 49 8.25 -7.30 13.27
CA PHE A 49 8.03 -6.57 14.51
C PHE A 49 6.52 -6.50 14.78
N LEU A 50 6.12 -6.70 16.01
CA LEU A 50 4.75 -6.57 16.48
C LEU A 50 4.77 -5.75 17.76
N SER A 51 3.93 -4.76 17.88
CA SER A 51 3.76 -3.98 19.10
C SER A 51 2.33 -4.06 19.64
N GLN A 52 2.14 -3.60 20.87
CA GLN A 52 0.78 -3.43 21.43
C GLN A 52 -0.05 -2.41 20.63
N HIS A 53 0.60 -1.53 19.88
CA HIS A 53 -0.07 -0.54 19.04
C HIS A 53 -0.74 -1.19 17.82
N ASP A 54 -0.09 -2.19 17.20
CA ASP A 54 -0.67 -2.99 16.10
C ASP A 54 -1.96 -3.68 16.57
N LEU A 55 -1.89 -4.37 17.71
CA LEU A 55 -3.04 -5.08 18.28
C LEU A 55 -4.17 -4.12 18.68
N TRP A 56 -3.82 -2.95 19.25
CA TRP A 56 -4.83 -1.94 19.59
C TRP A 56 -5.50 -1.39 18.32
N MET A 57 -4.75 -1.08 17.28
CA MET A 57 -5.30 -0.59 16.01
C MET A 57 -6.15 -1.66 15.33
N HIS A 58 -5.73 -2.94 15.37
CA HIS A 58 -6.50 -4.06 14.86
C HIS A 58 -7.90 -4.13 15.47
N GLU A 59 -8.01 -4.12 16.82
CA GLU A 59 -9.31 -4.14 17.50
C GLU A 59 -10.11 -2.87 17.22
N ARG A 60 -9.45 -1.72 17.10
CA ARG A 60 -10.12 -0.47 16.79
C ARG A 60 -10.72 -0.45 15.39
N TYR A 61 -10.01 -1.02 14.39
CA TYR A 61 -10.56 -1.23 13.06
C TYR A 61 -11.81 -2.11 13.07
N ARG A 62 -11.77 -3.24 13.78
CA ARG A 62 -12.92 -4.14 13.90
C ARG A 62 -14.14 -3.43 14.48
N GLU A 63 -13.96 -2.68 15.56
CA GLU A 63 -15.03 -1.91 16.21
C GLU A 63 -15.65 -0.88 15.26
N LEU A 64 -14.83 -0.12 14.53
CA LEU A 64 -15.31 0.96 13.68
C LEU A 64 -15.91 0.45 12.37
N LEU A 65 -15.32 -0.56 11.75
CA LEU A 65 -15.81 -1.17 10.51
C LEU A 65 -17.19 -1.79 10.70
N SER A 66 -17.46 -2.45 11.84
CA SER A 66 -18.77 -3.04 12.13
C SER A 66 -19.91 -2.02 12.23
N LYS A 67 -19.60 -0.72 12.42
CA LYS A 67 -20.58 0.39 12.38
C LYS A 67 -20.87 0.89 10.97
N ILE A 68 -20.00 0.56 10.00
CA ILE A 68 -20.06 1.05 8.61
C ILE A 68 -20.58 -0.04 7.67
N ILE A 69 -20.11 -1.28 7.86
CA ILE A 69 -20.41 -2.43 7.00
C ILE A 69 -21.12 -3.49 7.85
N PRO A 70 -22.39 -3.82 7.55
CA PRO A 70 -23.18 -4.74 8.37
C PRO A 70 -22.65 -6.18 8.39
N SER A 71 -22.15 -6.68 7.23
CA SER A 71 -21.57 -8.02 7.11
C SER A 71 -20.43 -8.04 6.11
N TYR A 72 -19.31 -8.63 6.49
CA TYR A 72 -18.10 -8.71 5.66
C TYR A 72 -17.14 -9.79 6.17
N VAL A 73 -16.23 -10.23 5.29
CA VAL A 73 -15.06 -10.99 5.72
C VAL A 73 -13.99 -10.00 6.16
N TYR A 74 -13.59 -10.04 7.42
CA TYR A 74 -12.47 -9.26 7.95
C TYR A 74 -11.18 -10.05 7.79
N ALA A 75 -10.22 -9.50 7.08
CA ALA A 75 -8.89 -10.05 6.87
C ALA A 75 -7.84 -9.03 7.28
N SER A 76 -6.98 -9.37 8.23
CA SER A 76 -5.97 -8.46 8.79
C SER A 76 -4.63 -9.15 8.90
N GLU A 77 -3.54 -8.40 8.83
CA GLU A 77 -2.20 -8.92 9.15
C GLU A 77 -2.20 -9.63 10.51
N GLU A 78 -2.93 -9.11 11.49
CA GLU A 78 -2.89 -9.56 12.89
C GLU A 78 -3.85 -10.72 13.20
N ALA A 79 -4.75 -11.10 12.27
CA ALA A 79 -5.71 -12.17 12.50
C ALA A 79 -6.05 -12.97 11.24
N ASP A 80 -6.46 -14.23 11.44
CA ASP A 80 -7.01 -15.03 10.35
C ASP A 80 -8.33 -14.45 9.85
N PRO A 81 -8.66 -14.64 8.55
CA PRO A 81 -9.92 -14.17 8.00
C PRO A 81 -11.12 -14.71 8.75
N GLN A 82 -12.07 -13.83 9.10
CA GLN A 82 -13.28 -14.19 9.84
C GLN A 82 -14.48 -13.41 9.30
N ILE A 83 -15.65 -14.03 9.34
CA ILE A 83 -16.92 -13.38 8.99
C ILE A 83 -17.38 -12.52 10.17
N ILE A 84 -17.75 -11.29 9.90
CA ILE A 84 -18.35 -10.34 10.83
C ILE A 84 -19.75 -10.01 10.33
N GLY A 85 -20.75 -10.00 11.24
CA GLY A 85 -22.15 -9.74 10.93
C GLY A 85 -22.96 -11.01 10.75
N ASP A 86 -24.21 -10.87 10.29
CA ASP A 86 -25.20 -11.96 10.27
C ASP A 86 -25.24 -12.72 8.93
N ASP A 87 -24.64 -12.19 7.86
CA ASP A 87 -24.55 -12.89 6.58
C ASP A 87 -23.42 -13.94 6.64
N PRO A 88 -23.74 -15.24 6.46
CA PRO A 88 -22.74 -16.30 6.51
C PRO A 88 -21.79 -16.33 5.29
N ASP A 89 -22.13 -15.64 4.19
CA ASP A 89 -21.30 -15.57 2.98
C ASP A 89 -21.31 -14.14 2.38
N PRO A 90 -20.81 -13.14 3.10
CA PRO A 90 -20.91 -11.74 2.68
C PRO A 90 -20.09 -11.46 1.42
N ASP A 91 -20.63 -10.61 0.54
CA ASP A 91 -19.92 -10.17 -0.67
C ASP A 91 -18.60 -9.44 -0.35
N LEU A 92 -18.61 -8.60 0.67
CA LEU A 92 -17.47 -7.75 0.95
C LEU A 92 -16.39 -8.46 1.76
N CYS A 93 -15.14 -8.33 1.29
CA CYS A 93 -13.94 -8.62 2.08
C CYS A 93 -13.24 -7.30 2.41
N VAL A 94 -12.97 -7.06 3.68
CA VAL A 94 -12.22 -5.90 4.16
C VAL A 94 -10.83 -6.36 4.59
N LEU A 95 -9.83 -5.96 3.83
CA LEU A 95 -8.42 -6.23 4.08
C LEU A 95 -7.82 -5.05 4.84
N VAL A 96 -7.15 -5.31 5.95
CA VAL A 96 -6.56 -4.28 6.81
C VAL A 96 -5.11 -4.61 7.15
N ASP A 97 -4.25 -3.63 6.98
CA ASP A 97 -2.98 -3.55 7.70
C ASP A 97 -3.13 -2.45 8.75
N PRO A 98 -3.20 -2.80 10.04
CA PRO A 98 -3.47 -1.82 11.08
C PRO A 98 -2.33 -0.81 11.23
N LEU A 99 -1.08 -1.26 11.20
CA LEU A 99 0.10 -0.41 11.37
C LEU A 99 1.27 -0.92 10.54
N ASP A 100 1.31 -0.54 9.27
CA ASP A 100 2.46 -0.83 8.41
C ASP A 100 3.70 -0.05 8.89
N THR A 101 4.86 -0.72 8.79
CA THR A 101 6.15 -0.23 9.28
C THR A 101 6.19 0.01 10.81
N SER A 102 5.56 -0.87 11.60
CA SER A 102 5.42 -0.76 13.06
C SER A 102 6.72 -0.44 13.78
N GLU A 103 7.84 -1.07 13.37
CA GLU A 103 9.17 -0.82 13.96
C GLU A 103 9.63 0.63 13.81
N LEU A 104 9.26 1.31 12.73
CA LEU A 104 9.55 2.73 12.50
C LEU A 104 8.49 3.64 13.12
N ALA A 105 7.24 3.17 13.18
CA ALA A 105 6.15 3.91 13.77
C ALA A 105 6.36 4.17 15.28
N VAL A 106 6.83 3.15 16.03
CA VAL A 106 7.20 3.33 17.46
C VAL A 106 8.44 4.19 17.67
N ARG A 107 9.11 4.61 16.62
CA ARG A 107 10.22 5.58 16.61
C ARG A 107 9.79 6.95 16.11
N ALA A 108 8.51 7.12 15.75
CA ALA A 108 7.92 8.31 15.14
C ALA A 108 8.63 8.76 13.84
N LEU A 109 9.17 7.82 13.08
CA LEU A 109 9.83 8.08 11.81
C LEU A 109 8.86 7.91 10.64
N TYR A 110 8.25 6.74 10.52
CA TYR A 110 7.27 6.37 9.52
C TYR A 110 6.20 5.49 10.15
N GLY A 111 4.98 5.58 9.69
CA GLY A 111 3.89 4.73 10.15
C GLY A 111 2.68 4.95 9.26
N TYR A 112 2.13 3.84 8.76
CA TYR A 112 1.02 3.87 7.82
C TYR A 112 -0.08 2.93 8.29
N THR A 113 -1.26 3.07 7.70
CA THR A 113 -2.39 2.19 7.95
C THR A 113 -3.20 2.03 6.68
N HIS A 114 -3.64 0.80 6.38
CA HIS A 114 -4.27 0.49 5.11
C HIS A 114 -5.61 -0.18 5.32
N VAL A 115 -6.61 0.21 4.52
CA VAL A 115 -7.87 -0.51 4.39
C VAL A 115 -8.26 -0.61 2.92
N LEU A 116 -8.66 -1.82 2.51
CA LEU A 116 -9.20 -2.08 1.18
C LEU A 116 -10.52 -2.84 1.33
N VAL A 117 -11.54 -2.40 0.62
CA VAL A 117 -12.80 -3.12 0.48
C VAL A 117 -12.86 -3.75 -0.90
N TYR A 118 -13.00 -5.07 -0.92
CA TYR A 118 -13.06 -5.89 -2.11
C TYR A 118 -14.45 -6.52 -2.23
N SER A 119 -15.08 -6.41 -3.39
CA SER A 119 -16.30 -7.15 -3.71
C SER A 119 -15.92 -8.50 -4.33
N ARG A 120 -16.34 -9.58 -3.68
CA ARG A 120 -16.13 -10.96 -4.15
C ARG A 120 -16.94 -11.24 -5.41
N GLN A 121 -18.16 -10.68 -5.50
CA GLN A 121 -19.01 -10.81 -6.69
C GLN A 121 -18.42 -10.08 -7.91
N LEU A 122 -17.81 -8.91 -7.72
CA LEU A 122 -17.16 -8.17 -8.79
C LEU A 122 -15.72 -8.66 -9.07
N ALA A 123 -15.18 -9.53 -8.22
CA ALA A 123 -13.79 -10.01 -8.25
C ALA A 123 -12.77 -8.85 -8.33
N ARG A 124 -13.01 -7.77 -7.54
CA ARG A 124 -12.14 -6.58 -7.55
C ARG A 124 -12.34 -5.65 -6.35
N PRO A 125 -11.36 -4.79 -6.04
CA PRO A 125 -11.53 -3.69 -5.10
C PRO A 125 -12.61 -2.70 -5.55
N ILE A 126 -13.32 -2.14 -4.57
CA ILE A 126 -14.30 -1.04 -4.78
C ILE A 126 -13.92 0.22 -4.00
N ALA A 127 -13.10 0.08 -2.97
CA ALA A 127 -12.58 1.20 -2.19
C ALA A 127 -11.23 0.83 -1.59
N ALA A 128 -10.31 1.78 -1.52
CA ALA A 128 -9.10 1.68 -0.71
C ALA A 128 -8.78 3.03 -0.07
N VAL A 129 -8.25 2.99 1.15
CA VAL A 129 -7.73 4.15 1.86
C VAL A 129 -6.40 3.76 2.49
N VAL A 130 -5.37 4.54 2.22
CA VAL A 130 -4.03 4.45 2.83
C VAL A 130 -3.80 5.72 3.63
N GLY A 131 -3.54 5.57 4.92
CA GLY A 131 -3.29 6.67 5.85
C GLY A 131 -1.80 6.79 6.17
N ASP A 132 -1.29 8.02 6.14
CA ASP A 132 0.05 8.38 6.61
C ASP A 132 -0.06 9.11 7.95
N ILE A 133 0.44 8.49 9.01
CA ILE A 133 0.21 8.94 10.39
C ILE A 133 0.97 10.23 10.69
N PHE A 134 2.13 10.46 10.08
CA PHE A 134 3.06 11.52 10.50
C PHE A 134 3.20 12.67 9.49
N HIS A 135 2.86 12.49 8.21
CA HIS A 135 3.07 13.50 7.17
C HIS A 135 1.84 14.37 6.90
N HIS A 136 2.02 15.42 6.08
CA HIS A 136 0.98 16.40 5.76
C HIS A 136 -0.01 15.94 4.69
N VAL A 137 0.44 15.16 3.71
CA VAL A 137 -0.46 14.40 2.84
C VAL A 137 -0.82 13.14 3.61
N GLN A 138 -2.03 13.12 4.18
CA GLN A 138 -2.36 12.12 5.17
C GLN A 138 -3.15 10.95 4.62
N ILE A 139 -3.87 11.13 3.55
CA ILE A 139 -4.76 10.11 3.00
C ILE A 139 -4.56 9.99 1.50
N TYR A 140 -4.37 8.77 1.05
CA TYR A 140 -4.51 8.39 -0.35
C TYR A 140 -5.71 7.46 -0.46
N LEU A 141 -6.54 7.63 -1.47
CA LEU A 141 -7.71 6.81 -1.63
C LEU A 141 -8.03 6.52 -3.10
N ALA A 142 -8.71 5.41 -3.33
CA ALA A 142 -9.38 5.12 -4.58
C ALA A 142 -10.81 4.65 -4.32
N ALA A 143 -11.69 5.00 -5.24
CA ALA A 143 -13.09 4.66 -5.20
C ALA A 143 -13.59 4.24 -6.57
N ARG A 144 -14.43 3.20 -6.59
CA ARG A 144 -15.26 2.84 -7.75
C ARG A 144 -16.60 3.55 -7.63
N ASP A 145 -16.98 4.30 -8.64
CA ASP A 145 -18.29 4.97 -8.70
C ASP A 145 -19.41 4.03 -9.15
N THR A 146 -20.64 4.50 -9.11
CA THR A 146 -21.84 3.73 -9.49
C THR A 146 -21.90 3.37 -10.98
N THR A 147 -21.12 4.03 -11.81
CA THR A 147 -21.02 3.76 -13.26
C THR A 147 -19.91 2.77 -13.59
N GLY A 148 -19.09 2.41 -12.58
CA GLY A 148 -17.95 1.54 -12.71
C GLY A 148 -16.64 2.27 -13.00
N GLY A 149 -16.63 3.60 -13.02
CA GLY A 149 -15.43 4.42 -13.11
C GLY A 149 -14.59 4.36 -11.83
N GLU A 150 -13.28 4.42 -11.96
CA GLU A 150 -12.35 4.40 -10.83
C GLU A 150 -11.61 5.73 -10.73
N HIS A 151 -11.53 6.27 -9.51
CA HIS A 151 -10.98 7.59 -9.27
C HIS A 151 -10.05 7.53 -8.05
N ALA A 152 -8.87 8.12 -8.18
CA ALA A 152 -7.90 8.20 -7.09
C ALA A 152 -7.71 9.66 -6.63
N PHE A 153 -7.49 9.84 -5.33
CA PHE A 153 -7.28 11.16 -4.70
C PHE A 153 -6.23 11.06 -3.60
N ALA A 154 -5.53 12.18 -3.37
CA ALA A 154 -4.83 12.45 -2.12
C ALA A 154 -5.58 13.53 -1.34
N LEU A 155 -5.62 13.41 -0.02
CA LEU A 155 -6.17 14.42 0.88
C LEU A 155 -5.04 15.00 1.73
N THR A 156 -4.97 16.31 1.76
CA THR A 156 -4.13 17.03 2.71
C THR A 156 -4.80 17.08 4.09
N ARG A 157 -4.05 17.49 5.11
CA ARG A 157 -4.52 17.51 6.50
C ARG A 157 -5.79 18.33 6.72
N ASP A 158 -6.04 19.34 5.90
CA ASP A 158 -7.27 20.15 5.93
C ASP A 158 -8.46 19.48 5.21
N GLY A 159 -8.25 18.24 4.69
CA GLY A 159 -9.26 17.48 3.96
C GLY A 159 -9.44 17.89 2.51
N THR A 160 -8.60 18.77 1.97
CA THR A 160 -8.69 19.17 0.56
C THR A 160 -8.35 18.00 -0.37
N PRO A 161 -9.27 17.60 -1.28
CA PRO A 161 -9.03 16.52 -2.22
C PRO A 161 -8.22 16.99 -3.43
N HIS A 162 -7.18 16.24 -3.76
CA HIS A 162 -6.36 16.40 -4.96
C HIS A 162 -6.51 15.16 -5.83
N PRO A 163 -7.09 15.24 -7.04
CA PRO A 163 -7.21 14.10 -7.93
C PRO A 163 -5.82 13.62 -8.37
N LEU A 164 -5.65 12.31 -8.38
CA LEU A 164 -4.44 11.65 -8.84
C LEU A 164 -4.66 11.10 -10.24
N HIS A 165 -3.82 11.51 -11.18
CA HIS A 165 -3.89 11.06 -12.56
C HIS A 165 -2.53 11.18 -13.23
N LEU A 166 -1.93 10.04 -13.50
CA LEU A 166 -0.61 9.95 -14.13
C LEU A 166 -0.75 10.11 -15.64
N THR A 167 -0.03 11.06 -16.19
CA THR A 167 0.01 11.36 -17.64
C THR A 167 1.42 11.42 -18.18
N ARG A 168 2.42 11.45 -17.29
CA ARG A 168 3.83 11.67 -17.66
C ARG A 168 4.59 10.35 -17.70
N THR A 169 5.36 10.13 -18.76
CA THR A 169 6.39 9.09 -18.83
C THR A 169 7.74 9.70 -18.50
N VAL A 170 8.46 9.07 -17.56
CA VAL A 170 9.80 9.49 -17.13
C VAL A 170 10.78 8.41 -17.55
N PRO A 171 11.89 8.74 -18.24
CA PRO A 171 12.94 7.77 -18.55
C PRO A 171 13.68 7.35 -17.28
N LEU A 172 14.19 6.11 -17.23
CA LEU A 172 14.87 5.55 -16.05
C LEU A 172 16.03 6.44 -15.58
N SER A 173 16.78 7.04 -16.49
CA SER A 173 17.88 7.95 -16.19
C SER A 173 17.47 9.28 -15.51
N GLN A 174 16.17 9.53 -15.34
CA GLN A 174 15.64 10.71 -14.63
C GLN A 174 14.68 10.31 -13.50
N ALA A 175 14.34 9.02 -13.38
CA ALA A 175 13.34 8.52 -12.45
C ALA A 175 13.84 8.52 -10.99
N LEU A 176 12.93 8.75 -10.05
CA LEU A 176 13.11 8.39 -8.66
C LEU A 176 12.48 7.01 -8.44
N VAL A 177 13.34 6.00 -8.35
CA VAL A 177 12.94 4.61 -8.06
C VAL A 177 13.08 4.35 -6.57
N THR A 178 12.12 3.67 -5.96
CA THR A 178 12.17 3.31 -4.54
C THR A 178 12.21 1.80 -4.34
N ASN A 179 12.72 1.38 -3.19
CA ASN A 179 12.73 -0.01 -2.74
C ASN A 179 12.60 -0.05 -1.21
N TYR A 180 12.04 -1.13 -0.68
CA TYR A 180 11.96 -1.36 0.75
C TYR A 180 13.24 -2.01 1.29
N LEU A 181 14.14 -1.22 1.86
CA LEU A 181 15.51 -1.66 2.20
C LEU A 181 15.73 -2.16 3.63
N MET A 182 14.71 -2.13 4.49
CA MET A 182 14.85 -2.40 5.94
C MET A 182 15.35 -3.78 6.32
N LYS A 183 15.28 -4.77 5.43
CA LYS A 183 15.79 -6.13 5.69
C LYS A 183 17.05 -6.35 4.84
N PRO A 184 18.25 -6.06 5.37
CA PRO A 184 19.47 -6.00 4.56
C PRO A 184 19.78 -7.27 3.79
N ALA A 185 19.68 -8.44 4.44
CA ALA A 185 19.98 -9.73 3.79
C ALA A 185 18.94 -10.07 2.70
N GLU A 186 17.67 -9.73 2.93
CA GLU A 186 16.55 -10.15 2.09
C GLU A 186 16.24 -9.18 0.96
N ARG A 187 16.59 -7.89 1.09
CA ARG A 187 16.23 -6.84 0.13
C ARG A 187 17.39 -5.95 -0.32
N PHE A 188 18.19 -5.42 0.64
CA PHE A 188 19.28 -4.52 0.27
C PHE A 188 20.40 -5.25 -0.45
N HIS A 189 20.87 -6.38 0.08
CA HIS A 189 21.92 -7.18 -0.57
C HIS A 189 21.52 -7.62 -1.99
N PRO A 190 20.34 -8.19 -2.25
CA PRO A 190 19.88 -8.46 -3.61
C PRO A 190 19.87 -7.21 -4.52
N LEU A 191 19.49 -6.04 -4.00
CA LEU A 191 19.50 -4.79 -4.78
C LEU A 191 20.92 -4.38 -5.19
N THR A 192 21.92 -4.54 -4.31
CA THR A 192 23.32 -4.22 -4.65
C THR A 192 23.88 -5.07 -5.78
N GLN A 193 23.31 -6.23 -6.04
CA GLN A 193 23.66 -7.11 -7.14
C GLN A 193 23.06 -6.70 -8.49
N GLN A 194 22.09 -5.78 -8.52
CA GLN A 194 21.43 -5.28 -9.72
C GLN A 194 22.28 -4.21 -10.41
N THR A 195 23.51 -4.59 -10.81
CA THR A 195 24.52 -3.64 -11.33
C THR A 195 24.04 -2.91 -12.56
N ARG A 196 23.32 -3.56 -13.47
CA ARG A 196 22.79 -2.92 -14.68
C ARG A 196 21.74 -1.87 -14.36
N LEU A 197 20.79 -2.16 -13.46
CA LEU A 197 19.80 -1.18 -13.00
C LEU A 197 20.49 0.05 -12.39
N LEU A 198 21.46 -0.16 -11.50
CA LEU A 198 22.18 0.91 -10.83
C LEU A 198 23.02 1.75 -11.81
N GLN A 199 23.62 1.10 -12.82
CA GLN A 199 24.36 1.81 -13.89
C GLN A 199 23.43 2.67 -14.75
N GLU A 200 22.27 2.14 -15.17
CA GLU A 200 21.32 2.90 -16.00
C GLU A 200 20.66 4.04 -15.24
N LEU A 201 20.34 3.86 -13.94
CA LEU A 201 19.91 4.94 -13.07
C LEU A 201 20.99 6.04 -12.94
N GLY A 202 22.27 5.64 -12.85
CA GLY A 202 23.40 6.54 -12.67
C GLY A 202 23.83 7.29 -13.93
N GLN A 203 23.28 6.99 -15.11
CA GLN A 203 23.63 7.67 -16.36
C GLN A 203 23.14 9.11 -16.38
N LEU A 204 23.91 9.98 -17.04
CA LEU A 204 23.44 11.34 -17.35
C LEU A 204 22.33 11.22 -18.42
N SER A 205 21.26 11.98 -18.24
CA SER A 205 20.26 12.06 -19.32
C SER A 205 20.90 12.65 -20.59
N PRO A 206 20.41 12.28 -21.79
CA PRO A 206 20.92 12.82 -23.05
C PRO A 206 20.91 14.35 -23.14
N GLU A 207 19.98 14.98 -22.40
CA GLU A 207 19.80 16.43 -22.35
C GLU A 207 20.75 17.13 -21.36
N GLY A 208 21.56 16.35 -20.65
CA GLY A 208 22.49 16.81 -19.64
C GLY A 208 21.86 17.17 -18.29
N GLY A 209 22.49 16.77 -17.22
CA GLY A 209 22.24 17.33 -15.90
C GLY A 209 21.45 16.48 -14.90
N ARG A 210 20.39 15.75 -15.23
CA ARG A 210 19.68 14.89 -14.25
C ARG A 210 20.08 13.44 -14.40
N ARG A 211 20.40 12.81 -13.25
CA ARG A 211 20.54 11.35 -13.10
C ARG A 211 19.31 10.83 -12.35
N GLY A 212 18.95 9.58 -12.58
CA GLY A 212 17.97 8.87 -11.76
C GLY A 212 18.42 8.81 -10.30
N ARG A 213 17.49 8.54 -9.42
CA ARG A 213 17.69 8.46 -7.97
C ARG A 213 17.13 7.15 -7.45
N LEU A 214 17.79 6.63 -6.43
CA LEU A 214 17.28 5.51 -5.63
C LEU A 214 16.87 6.04 -4.25
N GLY A 215 15.65 5.73 -3.85
CA GLY A 215 15.09 6.08 -2.55
C GLY A 215 14.61 4.86 -1.77
N VAL A 216 14.11 5.10 -0.55
CA VAL A 216 13.46 4.11 0.29
C VAL A 216 11.99 4.46 0.39
N ASP A 217 11.12 3.44 0.29
CA ASP A 217 9.69 3.57 0.51
C ASP A 217 9.11 2.27 1.08
N PHE A 218 7.85 2.28 1.51
CA PHE A 218 7.28 1.23 2.32
C PHE A 218 5.89 0.83 1.81
N GLY A 219 5.52 -0.44 1.98
CA GLY A 219 4.18 -0.97 1.80
C GLY A 219 3.32 -0.33 0.70
N SER A 220 2.04 -0.23 0.97
CA SER A 220 1.08 0.41 0.06
C SER A 220 1.33 1.91 -0.16
N VAL A 221 1.91 2.61 0.82
CA VAL A 221 2.17 4.06 0.66
C VAL A 221 3.17 4.34 -0.46
N GLY A 222 4.15 3.47 -0.69
CA GLY A 222 5.09 3.63 -1.81
C GLY A 222 4.39 3.64 -3.17
N LEU A 223 3.35 2.81 -3.35
CA LEU A 223 2.54 2.84 -4.57
C LEU A 223 1.67 4.10 -4.64
N CYS A 224 1.21 4.60 -3.50
CA CYS A 224 0.48 5.88 -3.42
C CYS A 224 1.38 7.07 -3.78
N HIS A 225 2.65 7.05 -3.39
CA HIS A 225 3.62 8.09 -3.77
C HIS A 225 3.85 8.11 -5.28
N ILE A 226 3.85 6.95 -5.96
CA ILE A 226 3.88 6.89 -7.42
C ILE A 226 2.59 7.50 -7.98
N ALA A 227 1.41 7.10 -7.47
CA ALA A 227 0.12 7.62 -7.91
C ALA A 227 0.02 9.15 -7.79
N ALA A 228 0.65 9.73 -6.75
CA ALA A 228 0.73 11.17 -6.52
C ALA A 228 1.84 11.88 -7.33
N GLY A 229 2.69 11.13 -8.05
CA GLY A 229 3.82 11.68 -8.80
C GLY A 229 4.98 12.16 -7.93
N PHE A 230 5.05 11.73 -6.66
CA PHE A 230 6.17 12.05 -5.76
C PHE A 230 7.38 11.19 -6.04
N THR A 231 7.16 9.94 -6.45
CA THR A 231 8.16 9.00 -6.96
C THR A 231 7.71 8.48 -8.32
N ASP A 232 8.60 7.82 -9.07
CA ASP A 232 8.29 7.37 -10.43
C ASP A 232 8.09 5.86 -10.52
N ALA A 233 8.74 5.09 -9.63
CA ALA A 233 8.59 3.64 -9.57
C ALA A 233 8.97 3.09 -8.19
N MET A 234 8.45 1.90 -7.88
CA MET A 234 8.85 1.07 -6.74
C MET A 234 9.15 -0.36 -7.23
N ILE A 235 10.23 -0.94 -6.75
CA ILE A 235 10.64 -2.30 -7.09
C ILE A 235 10.67 -3.18 -5.84
N GLU A 236 10.05 -4.36 -5.92
CA GLU A 236 10.16 -5.41 -4.90
C GLU A 236 10.33 -6.74 -5.62
N PHE A 237 11.59 -7.12 -5.88
CA PHE A 237 11.92 -8.28 -6.69
C PHE A 237 12.53 -9.44 -5.88
N ALA A 238 12.72 -9.26 -4.58
CA ALA A 238 13.41 -10.22 -3.73
C ALA A 238 12.45 -10.97 -2.78
N LYS A 239 12.00 -10.33 -1.70
CA LYS A 239 11.13 -10.95 -0.70
C LYS A 239 9.65 -10.97 -1.08
N GLY A 240 9.21 -9.95 -1.79
CA GLY A 240 7.79 -9.72 -2.09
C GLY A 240 7.03 -9.05 -0.94
N PHE A 241 5.88 -8.45 -1.27
CA PHE A 241 4.91 -7.91 -0.32
C PHE A 241 3.80 -8.92 -0.04
N ALA A 242 3.30 -8.91 1.18
CA ALA A 242 2.03 -9.55 1.51
C ALA A 242 0.87 -8.82 0.82
N ILE A 243 -0.29 -9.45 0.75
CA ILE A 243 -1.43 -8.86 0.04
C ILE A 243 -1.94 -7.59 0.71
N TRP A 244 -1.85 -7.47 2.04
CA TRP A 244 -2.25 -6.28 2.78
C TRP A 244 -1.29 -5.11 2.57
N ASP A 245 0.00 -5.36 2.31
CA ASP A 245 0.99 -4.34 1.93
C ASP A 245 0.85 -3.90 0.47
N LEU A 246 0.37 -4.78 -0.42
CA LEU A 246 0.32 -4.52 -1.85
C LEU A 246 -1.02 -3.96 -2.31
N ALA A 247 -2.12 -4.64 -1.97
CA ALA A 247 -3.40 -4.45 -2.65
C ALA A 247 -4.01 -3.04 -2.52
N PRO A 248 -3.96 -2.36 -1.35
CA PRO A 248 -4.52 -1.01 -1.23
C PRO A 248 -3.81 -0.01 -2.13
N GLY A 249 -2.47 0.03 -2.09
CA GLY A 249 -1.67 0.91 -2.94
C GLY A 249 -1.76 0.55 -4.42
N HIS A 250 -1.81 -0.76 -4.75
CA HIS A 250 -1.99 -1.23 -6.13
C HIS A 250 -3.31 -0.72 -6.73
N TYR A 251 -4.41 -0.80 -5.98
CA TYR A 251 -5.69 -0.28 -6.46
C TYR A 251 -5.66 1.24 -6.65
N ILE A 252 -5.06 1.98 -5.72
CA ILE A 252 -4.92 3.45 -5.83
C ILE A 252 -4.05 3.82 -7.04
N LEU A 253 -2.92 3.13 -7.24
CA LEU A 253 -2.03 3.37 -8.38
C LEU A 253 -2.72 3.05 -9.72
N ASN A 254 -3.46 1.93 -9.78
CA ASN A 254 -4.22 1.56 -10.97
C ASN A 254 -5.30 2.61 -11.31
N ALA A 255 -6.06 3.08 -10.31
CA ALA A 255 -7.07 4.12 -10.47
C ALA A 255 -6.46 5.48 -10.89
N ALA A 256 -5.18 5.70 -10.62
CA ALA A 256 -4.41 6.86 -11.09
C ALA A 256 -3.74 6.65 -12.46
N ASN A 257 -4.00 5.54 -13.17
CA ASN A 257 -3.38 5.14 -14.45
C ASN A 257 -1.90 4.73 -14.35
N GLY A 258 -1.41 4.34 -13.20
CA GLY A 258 -0.13 3.66 -13.06
C GLY A 258 -0.24 2.16 -13.32
N VAL A 259 0.90 1.46 -13.29
CA VAL A 259 0.98 0.04 -13.61
C VAL A 259 1.72 -0.73 -12.52
N VAL A 260 1.32 -2.00 -12.32
CA VAL A 260 2.05 -2.95 -11.49
C VAL A 260 2.23 -4.23 -12.31
N LEU A 261 3.49 -4.60 -12.57
CA LEU A 261 3.87 -5.80 -13.31
C LEU A 261 4.48 -6.83 -12.36
N ASP A 262 4.29 -8.10 -12.67
CA ASP A 262 5.12 -9.16 -12.11
C ASP A 262 6.53 -9.18 -12.76
N LEU A 263 7.42 -10.04 -12.28
CA LEU A 263 8.78 -10.17 -12.83
C LEU A 263 8.83 -10.90 -14.19
N GLN A 264 7.69 -11.35 -14.69
CA GLN A 264 7.52 -11.87 -16.05
C GLN A 264 7.01 -10.80 -17.03
N GLY A 265 6.75 -9.58 -16.52
CA GLY A 265 6.24 -8.44 -17.29
C GLY A 265 4.73 -8.48 -17.52
N GLN A 266 4.01 -9.34 -16.80
CA GLN A 266 2.56 -9.39 -16.90
C GLN A 266 1.93 -8.44 -15.87
N PRO A 267 0.87 -7.71 -16.25
CA PRO A 267 0.12 -6.90 -15.28
C PRO A 267 -0.43 -7.78 -14.16
N ILE A 268 -0.19 -7.37 -12.91
CA ILE A 268 -0.82 -8.01 -11.76
C ILE A 268 -2.30 -7.63 -11.77
N PRO A 269 -3.23 -8.61 -11.81
CA PRO A 269 -4.65 -8.29 -11.85
C PRO A 269 -5.15 -7.77 -10.49
N LEU A 270 -6.21 -6.95 -10.52
CA LEU A 270 -6.95 -6.53 -9.31
C LEU A 270 -7.88 -7.64 -8.76
N ASP A 271 -8.05 -8.73 -9.49
CA ASP A 271 -8.65 -9.96 -8.97
C ASP A 271 -7.64 -10.71 -8.11
N TYR A 272 -7.77 -10.56 -6.79
CA TYR A 272 -6.89 -11.20 -5.82
C TYR A 272 -7.31 -12.62 -5.44
N ARG A 273 -8.37 -13.16 -6.07
CA ARG A 273 -8.92 -14.49 -5.82
C ARG A 273 -9.47 -14.64 -4.39
N PHE A 274 -10.23 -13.67 -3.94
CA PHE A 274 -10.91 -13.70 -2.64
C PHE A 274 -12.28 -14.41 -2.71
N ASP A 275 -12.33 -15.54 -3.44
CA ASP A 275 -13.58 -16.23 -3.75
C ASP A 275 -14.25 -16.83 -2.50
N THR A 276 -13.45 -17.40 -1.59
CA THR A 276 -13.89 -17.96 -0.32
C THR A 276 -13.04 -17.48 0.84
N VAL A 277 -13.51 -17.65 2.08
CA VAL A 277 -12.70 -17.35 3.29
C VAL A 277 -11.38 -18.13 3.28
N THR A 278 -11.42 -19.38 2.79
CA THR A 278 -10.21 -20.21 2.65
C THR A 278 -9.23 -19.63 1.62
N ASP A 279 -9.73 -19.12 0.51
CA ASP A 279 -8.87 -18.53 -0.54
C ASP A 279 -8.29 -17.18 -0.08
N ILE A 280 -9.06 -16.39 0.68
CA ILE A 280 -8.55 -15.20 1.37
C ILE A 280 -7.39 -15.59 2.29
N GLY A 281 -7.57 -16.63 3.13
CA GLY A 281 -6.50 -17.14 4.01
C GLY A 281 -5.26 -17.59 3.24
N LYS A 282 -5.39 -18.24 2.09
CA LYS A 282 -4.26 -18.58 1.21
C LYS A 282 -3.56 -17.34 0.66
N ALA A 283 -4.33 -16.36 0.18
CA ALA A 283 -3.80 -15.10 -0.36
C ALA A 283 -3.04 -14.31 0.72
N MET A 284 -3.51 -14.32 1.96
CA MET A 284 -2.84 -13.70 3.11
C MET A 284 -1.45 -14.30 3.38
N ASN A 285 -1.22 -15.56 3.05
CA ASN A 285 0.06 -16.24 3.27
C ASN A 285 1.02 -16.17 2.05
N GLN A 286 0.60 -15.49 0.97
CA GLN A 286 1.42 -15.34 -0.22
C GLN A 286 2.13 -13.99 -0.23
N ARG A 287 3.35 -13.98 -0.78
CA ARG A 287 4.08 -12.74 -1.08
C ARG A 287 4.23 -12.61 -2.59
N ARG A 288 4.14 -11.38 -3.07
CA ARG A 288 4.23 -11.06 -4.48
C ARG A 288 5.38 -10.11 -4.73
N THR A 289 6.26 -10.50 -5.65
CA THR A 289 7.28 -9.62 -6.22
C THR A 289 6.69 -8.81 -7.36
N PHE A 290 7.11 -7.55 -7.51
CA PHE A 290 6.53 -6.66 -8.50
C PHE A 290 7.45 -5.51 -8.90
N ILE A 291 7.08 -4.86 -10.01
CA ILE A 291 7.54 -3.54 -10.41
C ILE A 291 6.30 -2.66 -10.56
N ALA A 292 6.20 -1.63 -9.71
CA ALA A 292 5.17 -0.60 -9.82
C ALA A 292 5.77 0.66 -10.43
N ALA A 293 5.09 1.29 -11.39
CA ALA A 293 5.59 2.49 -12.04
C ALA A 293 4.47 3.43 -12.50
N SER A 294 4.85 4.69 -12.70
CA SER A 294 3.98 5.74 -13.24
C SER A 294 3.56 5.50 -14.70
N SER A 295 4.26 4.62 -15.41
CA SER A 295 3.94 4.27 -16.80
C SER A 295 4.48 2.89 -17.19
N LEU A 296 3.82 2.24 -18.15
CA LEU A 296 4.24 0.95 -18.67
C LEU A 296 5.67 0.98 -19.24
N PRO A 297 6.07 1.97 -20.08
CA PRO A 297 7.44 2.01 -20.61
C PRO A 297 8.52 2.08 -19.53
N LEU A 298 8.27 2.78 -18.40
CA LEU A 298 9.21 2.82 -17.28
C LEU A 298 9.30 1.46 -16.60
N ALA A 299 8.16 0.80 -16.33
CA ALA A 299 8.12 -0.52 -15.73
C ALA A 299 8.86 -1.57 -16.57
N GLU A 300 8.63 -1.58 -17.89
CA GLU A 300 9.32 -2.47 -18.83
C GLU A 300 10.83 -2.20 -18.89
N THR A 301 11.23 -0.92 -18.90
CA THR A 301 12.65 -0.54 -18.85
C THR A 301 13.30 -1.07 -17.59
N ILE A 302 12.69 -0.89 -16.42
CA ILE A 302 13.19 -1.42 -15.15
C ILE A 302 13.29 -2.95 -15.22
N LEU A 303 12.25 -3.64 -15.69
CA LEU A 303 12.24 -5.09 -15.81
C LEU A 303 13.40 -5.61 -16.66
N HIS A 304 13.70 -4.96 -17.80
CA HIS A 304 14.81 -5.34 -18.68
C HIS A 304 16.20 -5.12 -18.05
N THR A 305 16.29 -4.26 -17.03
CA THR A 305 17.56 -4.01 -16.33
C THR A 305 17.79 -4.96 -15.16
N LEU A 306 16.71 -5.55 -14.59
CA LEU A 306 16.84 -6.50 -13.52
C LEU A 306 17.52 -7.79 -14.03
N GLN A 307 18.58 -8.18 -13.34
CA GLN A 307 19.23 -9.47 -13.58
C GLN A 307 18.35 -10.57 -12.97
N LYS A 308 18.10 -11.63 -13.74
CA LYS A 308 17.44 -12.83 -13.20
C LYS A 308 18.38 -13.45 -12.15
N THR A 309 17.95 -13.44 -10.91
CA THR A 309 18.60 -14.15 -9.81
C THR A 309 18.34 -15.65 -9.90
#